data_d9b5d6de9852d5a4e54cca4db8ff9c24
#
_entry.id   d9b5d6de9852d5a4e54cca4db8ff9c24
#
_cell.length_a   1.000
_cell.length_b   1.000
_cell.length_c   1.000
_cell.angle_alpha   90.00
_cell.angle_beta   90.00
_cell.angle_gamma   90.00
#
_symmetry.space_group_name_H-M   'P 1'
#
loop_
_entity.id
_entity.type
_entity.pdbx_description
1 polymer ?
#
loop_
_entity_poly.entity_id
_entity_poly.type
_entity_poly.pdbx_seq_one_letter_code
_entity_poly.pdbx_strand_id
1 'polypeptide(L)'
;LLCAIAGLLAVSSGWAAEPAAKSDGRAEVTFAHPEKFADVRSYYSENDKDRDAHLDQLKEYIVLKSKTYVPEGQKLLVTVTDVDMAGDFEPWRGPAMQDVRVVKDIYPPKIDLEFKLVDAKGAVLKEGKRQLRDLAFQMKISINRDDELRYEKALLDDWLRDDFPRQK
;
A
#
# COMPACT_ATOMS: atom_id res chain seq x y z
N LEU A 1 59.70 12.82 -10.12
CA LEU A 1 58.57 13.25 -9.30
C LEU A 1 57.29 12.87 -10.01
N LEU A 2 56.70 11.69 -9.66
CA LEU A 2 55.43 11.22 -10.22
C LEU A 2 54.29 11.53 -9.22
N CYS A 3 53.35 12.36 -9.64
CA CYS A 3 52.10 12.56 -8.93
C CYS A 3 51.06 11.60 -9.50
N ALA A 4 50.58 10.60 -8.70
CA ALA A 4 49.47 9.76 -9.01
C ALA A 4 48.18 10.45 -8.55
N ILE A 5 47.29 10.75 -9.49
CA ILE A 5 45.93 11.25 -9.21
C ILE A 5 45.01 10.03 -9.12
N ALA A 6 44.52 9.73 -7.91
CA ALA A 6 43.51 8.70 -7.69
C ALA A 6 42.14 9.28 -8.04
N GLY A 7 41.57 8.81 -9.15
CA GLY A 7 40.18 9.11 -9.54
C GLY A 7 39.18 8.34 -8.71
N LEU A 8 38.34 9.06 -7.97
CA LEU A 8 37.22 8.52 -7.20
C LEU A 8 36.03 8.23 -8.16
N LEU A 9 35.78 6.96 -8.48
CA LEU A 9 34.60 6.55 -9.24
C LEU A 9 33.38 6.51 -8.32
N ALA A 10 32.51 7.50 -8.44
CA ALA A 10 31.20 7.47 -7.82
C ALA A 10 30.30 6.45 -8.56
N VAL A 11 30.00 5.32 -7.91
CA VAL A 11 29.02 4.35 -8.39
C VAL A 11 27.63 4.89 -8.09
N SER A 12 26.98 5.49 -9.08
CA SER A 12 25.57 5.83 -9.03
C SER A 12 24.78 4.53 -9.19
N SER A 13 24.16 4.05 -8.12
CA SER A 13 23.20 2.94 -8.13
C SER A 13 21.96 3.39 -8.94
N GLY A 14 21.98 3.10 -10.24
CA GLY A 14 20.84 3.29 -11.10
C GLY A 14 19.74 2.30 -10.69
N TRP A 15 18.65 2.82 -10.16
CA TRP A 15 17.40 2.09 -9.99
C TRP A 15 16.85 1.79 -11.39
N ALA A 16 17.01 0.55 -11.85
CA ALA A 16 16.39 0.09 -13.08
C ALA A 16 14.87 -0.01 -12.84
N ALA A 17 14.12 0.93 -13.40
CA ALA A 17 12.68 0.85 -13.43
C ALA A 17 12.28 -0.31 -14.36
N GLU A 18 11.67 -1.35 -13.79
CA GLU A 18 11.00 -2.41 -14.53
C GLU A 18 9.85 -1.79 -15.37
N PRO A 19 9.63 -2.20 -16.63
CA PRO A 19 8.66 -1.56 -17.49
C PRO A 19 7.25 -1.78 -16.95
N ALA A 20 6.61 -0.68 -16.55
CA ALA A 20 5.25 -0.62 -16.03
C ALA A 20 4.25 -1.21 -17.04
N ALA A 21 3.50 -2.22 -16.60
CA ALA A 21 2.29 -2.66 -17.30
C ALA A 21 1.37 -1.45 -17.52
N LYS A 22 0.86 -1.29 -18.76
CA LYS A 22 -0.04 -0.18 -19.14
C LYS A 22 -1.29 -0.18 -18.28
N SER A 23 -1.29 0.58 -17.19
CA SER A 23 -2.50 0.89 -16.44
C SER A 23 -3.12 2.14 -17.04
N ASP A 24 -4.32 2.01 -17.58
CA ASP A 24 -5.17 3.11 -18.10
C ASP A 24 -5.74 3.97 -16.95
N GLY A 25 -5.07 4.02 -15.82
CA GLY A 25 -5.51 4.65 -14.59
C GLY A 25 -4.66 5.86 -14.18
N ARG A 26 -5.30 6.77 -13.41
CA ARG A 26 -4.63 7.91 -12.77
C ARG A 26 -3.66 7.50 -11.65
N ALA A 27 -3.57 6.20 -11.34
CA ALA A 27 -2.60 5.67 -10.40
C ALA A 27 -1.96 4.38 -10.93
N GLU A 28 -0.72 4.16 -10.50
CA GLU A 28 0.03 2.92 -10.66
C GLU A 28 0.48 2.45 -9.28
N VAL A 29 0.22 1.18 -8.95
CA VAL A 29 0.51 0.62 -7.64
C VAL A 29 1.42 -0.58 -7.79
N THR A 30 2.50 -0.60 -7.04
CA THR A 30 3.46 -1.69 -6.92
C THR A 30 3.60 -2.12 -5.46
N PHE A 31 3.98 -3.37 -5.24
CA PHE A 31 4.27 -3.92 -3.91
C PHE A 31 5.75 -4.28 -3.83
N ALA A 32 6.45 -3.73 -2.86
CA ALA A 32 7.87 -4.00 -2.66
C ALA A 32 8.05 -5.18 -1.69
N HIS A 33 8.50 -6.32 -2.19
CA HIS A 33 8.73 -7.52 -1.37
C HIS A 33 7.48 -8.03 -0.62
N PRO A 34 6.37 -8.31 -1.32
CA PRO A 34 5.11 -8.69 -0.67
C PRO A 34 5.20 -9.96 0.18
N GLU A 35 6.19 -10.81 -0.07
CA GLU A 35 6.51 -11.99 0.73
C GLU A 35 7.03 -11.66 2.15
N LYS A 36 7.37 -10.39 2.41
CA LYS A 36 7.87 -9.90 3.70
C LYS A 36 6.87 -9.04 4.47
N PHE A 37 5.69 -8.83 3.92
CA PHE A 37 4.67 -8.04 4.59
C PHE A 37 4.26 -8.67 5.93
N ALA A 38 3.93 -7.83 6.89
CA ALA A 38 3.70 -8.26 8.26
C ALA A 38 2.55 -9.26 8.38
N ASP A 39 1.39 -8.95 7.81
CA ASP A 39 0.25 -9.86 7.74
C ASP A 39 -0.72 -9.49 6.61
N VAL A 40 -0.81 -10.35 5.58
CA VAL A 40 -1.78 -10.23 4.47
C VAL A 40 -2.47 -11.57 4.24
N ARG A 41 -2.68 -12.34 5.33
CA ARG A 41 -3.29 -13.67 5.22
C ARG A 41 -4.81 -13.58 5.17
N SER A 42 -5.41 -14.44 4.36
CA SER A 42 -6.86 -14.65 4.37
C SER A 42 -7.32 -15.32 5.66
N TYR A 43 -8.61 -15.18 5.97
CA TYR A 43 -9.27 -15.89 7.07
C TYR A 43 -9.21 -17.42 6.95
N TYR A 44 -8.94 -17.96 5.75
CA TYR A 44 -9.12 -19.38 5.45
C TYR A 44 -7.87 -20.08 4.90
N SER A 45 -6.78 -19.36 4.66
CA SER A 45 -5.62 -19.93 3.98
C SER A 45 -4.33 -19.15 4.17
N GLU A 46 -3.22 -19.85 4.35
CA GLU A 46 -1.86 -19.29 4.40
C GLU A 46 -1.14 -19.34 3.05
N ASN A 47 -1.87 -19.50 1.94
CA ASN A 47 -1.21 -19.63 0.65
C ASN A 47 -0.93 -18.27 -0.01
N ASP A 48 0.10 -18.24 -0.85
CA ASP A 48 0.52 -17.04 -1.58
C ASP A 48 -0.58 -16.47 -2.48
N LYS A 49 -1.50 -17.30 -2.97
CA LYS A 49 -2.58 -16.86 -3.86
C LYS A 49 -3.59 -15.96 -3.16
N ASP A 50 -3.87 -16.23 -1.89
CA ASP A 50 -4.83 -15.41 -1.11
C ASP A 50 -4.20 -14.08 -0.75
N ARG A 51 -2.90 -14.07 -0.39
CA ARG A 51 -2.13 -12.83 -0.23
C ARG A 51 -2.19 -11.99 -1.50
N ASP A 52 -1.87 -12.60 -2.64
CA ASP A 52 -1.81 -11.91 -3.92
C ASP A 52 -3.22 -11.38 -4.31
N ALA A 53 -4.28 -12.12 -4.02
CA ALA A 53 -5.66 -11.67 -4.24
C ALA A 53 -6.04 -10.45 -3.38
N HIS A 54 -5.62 -10.42 -2.11
CA HIS A 54 -5.84 -9.25 -1.25
C HIS A 54 -5.05 -8.03 -1.75
N LEU A 55 -3.80 -8.22 -2.14
CA LEU A 55 -2.97 -7.15 -2.68
C LEU A 55 -3.54 -6.59 -3.99
N ASP A 56 -4.02 -7.46 -4.88
CA ASP A 56 -4.69 -7.04 -6.12
C ASP A 56 -5.96 -6.22 -5.82
N GLN A 57 -6.77 -6.62 -4.84
CA GLN A 57 -7.94 -5.84 -4.41
C GLN A 57 -7.56 -4.46 -3.86
N LEU A 58 -6.49 -4.36 -3.05
CA LEU A 58 -5.99 -3.07 -2.55
C LEU A 58 -5.48 -2.19 -3.70
N LYS A 59 -4.76 -2.77 -4.65
CA LYS A 59 -4.29 -2.10 -5.87
C LYS A 59 -5.45 -1.53 -6.69
N GLU A 60 -6.44 -2.37 -7.00
CA GLU A 60 -7.63 -1.94 -7.74
C GLU A 60 -8.38 -0.82 -7.00
N TYR A 61 -8.47 -0.92 -5.67
CA TYR A 61 -9.09 0.10 -4.85
C TYR A 61 -8.38 1.44 -4.92
N ILE A 62 -7.05 1.47 -4.79
CA ILE A 62 -6.24 2.69 -4.93
C ILE A 62 -6.42 3.29 -6.33
N VAL A 63 -6.35 2.47 -7.39
CA VAL A 63 -6.53 2.92 -8.78
C VAL A 63 -7.93 3.51 -8.99
N LEU A 64 -8.97 2.87 -8.47
CA LEU A 64 -10.34 3.36 -8.56
C LEU A 64 -10.50 4.71 -7.83
N LYS A 65 -10.05 4.78 -6.59
CA LYS A 65 -10.20 5.99 -5.75
C LYS A 65 -9.34 7.16 -6.22
N SER A 66 -8.18 6.89 -6.79
CA SER A 66 -7.30 7.94 -7.35
C SER A 66 -8.01 8.81 -8.38
N LYS A 67 -9.00 8.30 -9.10
CA LYS A 67 -9.80 9.07 -10.06
C LYS A 67 -10.53 10.27 -9.43
N THR A 68 -10.81 10.20 -8.14
CA THR A 68 -11.48 11.29 -7.40
C THR A 68 -10.50 12.35 -6.91
N TYR A 69 -9.22 11.99 -6.71
CA TYR A 69 -8.24 12.84 -6.05
C TYR A 69 -7.11 13.31 -6.97
N VAL A 70 -6.81 12.54 -8.02
CA VAL A 70 -5.72 12.86 -8.96
C VAL A 70 -6.31 13.55 -10.19
N PRO A 71 -5.87 14.80 -10.52
CA PRO A 71 -6.32 15.51 -11.71
C PRO A 71 -5.99 14.79 -13.01
N GLU A 72 -6.74 15.12 -14.07
CA GLU A 72 -6.36 14.69 -15.42
C GLU A 72 -4.99 15.25 -15.81
N GLY A 73 -4.22 14.44 -16.51
CA GLY A 73 -2.85 14.78 -16.88
C GLY A 73 -1.82 14.59 -15.76
N GLN A 74 -2.24 14.13 -14.58
CA GLN A 74 -1.34 13.72 -13.51
C GLN A 74 -1.44 12.23 -13.25
N LYS A 75 -0.38 11.64 -12.68
CA LYS A 75 -0.33 10.22 -12.32
C LYS A 75 0.22 10.05 -10.90
N LEU A 76 -0.46 9.24 -10.10
CA LEU A 76 -0.03 8.86 -8.76
C LEU A 76 0.70 7.52 -8.84
N LEU A 77 1.99 7.51 -8.50
CA LEU A 77 2.80 6.29 -8.38
C LEU A 77 2.84 5.92 -6.90
N VAL A 78 2.42 4.70 -6.56
CA VAL A 78 2.39 4.21 -5.17
C VAL A 78 3.21 2.93 -5.08
N THR A 79 4.13 2.88 -4.13
CA THR A 79 4.85 1.67 -3.74
C THR A 79 4.47 1.32 -2.32
N VAL A 80 3.70 0.25 -2.15
CA VAL A 80 3.37 -0.28 -0.82
C VAL A 80 4.55 -1.11 -0.34
N THR A 81 5.04 -0.81 0.86
CA THR A 81 6.23 -1.43 1.44
C THR A 81 5.91 -2.38 2.60
N ASP A 82 4.73 -2.25 3.21
CA ASP A 82 4.22 -3.18 4.20
C ASP A 82 2.69 -3.10 4.30
N VAL A 83 2.07 -4.23 4.62
CA VAL A 83 0.64 -4.33 4.96
C VAL A 83 0.51 -5.25 6.17
N ASP A 84 -0.27 -4.80 7.16
CA ASP A 84 -0.65 -5.53 8.35
C ASP A 84 -2.18 -5.38 8.51
N MET A 85 -2.91 -6.41 8.17
CA MET A 85 -4.37 -6.39 8.14
C MET A 85 -4.95 -6.28 9.55
N ALA A 86 -6.13 -5.67 9.65
CA ALA A 86 -6.88 -5.58 10.91
C ALA A 86 -7.19 -6.95 11.51
N GLY A 87 -6.98 -7.08 12.82
CA GLY A 87 -7.15 -8.36 13.52
C GLY A 87 -5.90 -9.23 13.46
N ASP A 88 -5.92 -10.33 14.20
CA ASP A 88 -4.84 -11.30 14.24
C ASP A 88 -5.38 -12.70 14.54
N PHE A 89 -4.55 -13.72 14.34
CA PHE A 89 -4.86 -15.09 14.68
C PHE A 89 -4.45 -15.38 16.12
N GLU A 90 -5.37 -15.96 16.91
CA GLU A 90 -5.16 -16.26 18.33
C GLU A 90 -5.17 -17.78 18.56
N PRO A 91 -4.13 -18.55 18.13
CA PRO A 91 -4.12 -20.02 18.20
C PRO A 91 -4.19 -20.57 19.64
N TRP A 92 -3.80 -19.77 20.64
CA TRP A 92 -3.90 -20.14 22.05
C TRP A 92 -5.33 -20.28 22.58
N ARG A 93 -6.35 -19.83 21.81
CA ARG A 93 -7.77 -19.98 22.17
C ARG A 93 -8.32 -21.39 21.93
N GLY A 94 -7.54 -22.27 21.33
CA GLY A 94 -7.87 -23.66 21.07
C GLY A 94 -7.96 -24.01 19.58
N PRO A 95 -8.01 -25.31 19.24
CA PRO A 95 -7.89 -25.78 17.87
C PRO A 95 -8.95 -25.22 16.91
N ALA A 96 -10.17 -24.95 17.38
CA ALA A 96 -11.25 -24.40 16.55
C ALA A 96 -11.05 -22.93 16.18
N MET A 97 -10.08 -22.22 16.81
CA MET A 97 -9.83 -20.80 16.60
C MET A 97 -8.49 -20.52 15.91
N GLN A 98 -7.71 -21.55 15.57
CA GLN A 98 -6.38 -21.39 15.01
C GLN A 98 -6.38 -20.61 13.67
N ASP A 99 -7.39 -20.87 12.85
CA ASP A 99 -7.53 -20.27 11.52
C ASP A 99 -8.58 -19.14 11.49
N VAL A 100 -9.00 -18.66 12.66
CA VAL A 100 -9.99 -17.60 12.76
C VAL A 100 -9.29 -16.27 13.08
N ARG A 101 -9.38 -15.31 12.17
CA ARG A 101 -8.90 -13.94 12.39
C ARG A 101 -9.84 -13.22 13.37
N VAL A 102 -9.30 -12.77 14.48
CA VAL A 102 -10.03 -12.07 15.53
C VAL A 102 -9.75 -10.57 15.44
N VAL A 103 -10.77 -9.78 15.13
CA VAL A 103 -10.66 -8.33 15.03
C VAL A 103 -10.88 -7.70 16.40
N LYS A 104 -9.83 -7.08 16.96
CA LYS A 104 -9.83 -6.35 18.22
C LYS A 104 -9.13 -5.01 18.08
N ASP A 105 -9.43 -4.09 18.97
CA ASP A 105 -8.81 -2.75 19.04
C ASP A 105 -7.28 -2.77 19.18
N ILE A 106 -6.74 -3.82 19.78
CA ILE A 106 -5.27 -4.02 19.93
C ILE A 106 -4.57 -4.46 18.65
N TYR A 107 -5.31 -4.83 17.60
CA TYR A 107 -4.79 -5.26 16.30
C TYR A 107 -5.26 -4.31 15.18
N PRO A 108 -4.80 -3.05 15.19
CA PRO A 108 -5.22 -2.06 14.20
C PRO A 108 -4.58 -2.34 12.83
N PRO A 109 -5.28 -1.99 11.74
CA PRO A 109 -4.71 -2.09 10.40
C PRO A 109 -3.55 -1.12 10.24
N LYS A 110 -2.54 -1.52 9.44
CA LYS A 110 -1.37 -0.70 9.09
C LYS A 110 -1.04 -0.88 7.62
N ILE A 111 -0.67 0.22 6.96
CA ILE A 111 -0.13 0.21 5.60
C ILE A 111 1.02 1.21 5.55
N ASP A 112 2.21 0.72 5.20
CA ASP A 112 3.35 1.58 4.93
C ASP A 112 3.51 1.72 3.41
N LEU A 113 3.67 2.96 2.94
CA LEU A 113 3.77 3.24 1.51
C LEU A 113 4.66 4.45 1.21
N GLU A 114 5.17 4.47 0.00
CA GLU A 114 5.83 5.61 -0.62
C GLU A 114 5.00 6.04 -1.84
N PHE A 115 4.92 7.34 -2.10
CA PHE A 115 4.17 7.82 -3.26
C PHE A 115 4.87 8.97 -3.96
N LYS A 116 4.57 9.11 -5.27
CA LYS A 116 4.93 10.24 -6.11
C LYS A 116 3.74 10.63 -6.98
N LEU A 117 3.36 11.89 -6.93
CA LEU A 117 2.43 12.49 -7.88
C LEU A 117 3.27 13.17 -8.97
N VAL A 118 3.07 12.78 -10.22
CA VAL A 118 3.81 13.33 -11.35
C VAL A 118 2.85 13.99 -12.36
N ASP A 119 3.35 15.00 -13.07
CA ASP A 119 2.62 15.60 -14.19
C ASP A 119 2.72 14.77 -15.48
N ALA A 120 2.07 15.24 -16.56
CA ALA A 120 2.10 14.59 -17.87
C ALA A 120 3.51 14.51 -18.49
N LYS A 121 4.47 15.28 -18.01
CA LYS A 121 5.87 15.29 -18.46
C LYS A 121 6.77 14.45 -17.57
N GLY A 122 6.22 13.85 -16.49
CA GLY A 122 6.97 13.05 -15.52
C GLY A 122 7.64 13.89 -14.42
N ALA A 123 7.40 15.21 -14.35
CA ALA A 123 7.92 16.02 -13.26
C ALA A 123 7.18 15.71 -11.95
N VAL A 124 7.93 15.54 -10.86
CA VAL A 124 7.37 15.24 -9.53
C VAL A 124 6.74 16.50 -8.95
N LEU A 125 5.45 16.46 -8.69
CA LEU A 125 4.65 17.52 -8.07
C LEU A 125 4.60 17.39 -6.55
N LYS A 126 4.50 16.15 -6.06
CA LYS A 126 4.45 15.81 -4.64
C LYS A 126 5.00 14.40 -4.45
N GLU A 127 5.76 14.19 -3.39
CA GLU A 127 6.20 12.84 -2.99
C GLU A 127 6.25 12.75 -1.47
N GLY A 128 6.24 11.52 -0.98
CA GLY A 128 6.37 11.27 0.45
C GLY A 128 6.29 9.79 0.80
N LYS A 129 6.54 9.52 2.09
CA LYS A 129 6.33 8.22 2.72
C LYS A 129 5.23 8.37 3.76
N ARG A 130 4.41 7.34 3.91
CA ARG A 130 3.32 7.32 4.90
C ARG A 130 3.33 5.99 5.64
N GLN A 131 3.09 6.09 6.94
CA GLN A 131 2.79 4.98 7.83
C GLN A 131 1.34 5.15 8.28
N LEU A 132 0.44 4.52 7.55
CA LEU A 132 -0.99 4.63 7.81
C LEU A 132 -1.37 3.72 8.96
N ARG A 133 -2.07 4.25 9.96
CA ARG A 133 -2.57 3.52 11.13
C ARG A 133 -3.86 4.15 11.62
N ASP A 134 -4.79 3.32 12.06
CA ASP A 134 -6.04 3.81 12.66
C ASP A 134 -6.33 3.00 13.93
N LEU A 135 -6.10 3.62 15.10
CA LEU A 135 -6.37 3.01 16.40
C LEU A 135 -7.86 2.99 16.76
N ALA A 136 -8.67 3.79 16.05
CA ALA A 136 -10.12 3.87 16.24
C ALA A 136 -10.91 3.18 15.11
N PHE A 137 -10.27 2.32 14.33
CA PHE A 137 -10.81 1.71 13.12
C PHE A 137 -12.16 1.00 13.30
N GLN A 138 -12.41 0.41 14.47
CA GLN A 138 -13.68 -0.25 14.78
C GLN A 138 -14.83 0.72 14.99
N MET A 139 -14.54 1.98 15.29
CA MET A 139 -15.57 3.03 15.48
C MET A 139 -16.06 3.61 14.14
N LYS A 140 -15.37 3.32 13.04
CA LYS A 140 -15.80 3.75 11.70
C LYS A 140 -16.95 2.89 11.19
N ILE A 141 -17.99 3.56 10.70
CA ILE A 141 -19.11 2.88 10.06
C ILE A 141 -18.65 2.43 8.67
N SER A 142 -18.47 1.12 8.50
CA SER A 142 -18.26 0.52 7.18
C SER A 142 -19.61 0.23 6.52
N ILE A 143 -19.78 0.69 5.30
CA ILE A 143 -20.97 0.43 4.49
C ILE A 143 -21.02 -1.03 4.04
N ASN A 144 -19.85 -1.62 3.79
CA ASN A 144 -19.72 -3.02 3.38
C ASN A 144 -19.06 -3.84 4.49
N ARG A 145 -19.88 -4.48 5.31
CA ARG A 145 -19.41 -5.30 6.44
C ARG A 145 -18.81 -6.63 6.01
N ASP A 146 -19.14 -7.09 4.80
CA ASP A 146 -18.69 -8.38 4.25
C ASP A 146 -17.32 -8.25 3.53
N ASP A 147 -16.82 -7.04 3.37
CA ASP A 147 -15.51 -6.80 2.79
C ASP A 147 -14.40 -7.06 3.83
N GLU A 148 -13.59 -8.05 3.61
CA GLU A 148 -12.47 -8.42 4.50
C GLU A 148 -11.46 -7.27 4.63
N LEU A 149 -11.26 -6.49 3.58
CA LEU A 149 -10.32 -5.36 3.52
C LEU A 149 -10.96 -4.00 3.86
N ARG A 150 -12.13 -3.98 4.49
CA ARG A 150 -12.86 -2.74 4.78
C ARG A 150 -12.07 -1.73 5.61
N TYR A 151 -11.21 -2.20 6.50
CA TYR A 151 -10.42 -1.34 7.37
C TYR A 151 -9.19 -0.77 6.66
N GLU A 152 -8.53 -1.58 5.86
CA GLU A 152 -7.41 -1.19 5.00
C GLU A 152 -7.88 -0.18 3.94
N LYS A 153 -9.03 -0.44 3.32
CA LYS A 153 -9.66 0.49 2.38
C LYS A 153 -10.03 1.82 3.04
N ALA A 154 -10.48 1.80 4.30
CA ALA A 154 -10.75 3.03 5.05
C ALA A 154 -9.46 3.82 5.34
N LEU A 155 -8.33 3.16 5.66
CA LEU A 155 -7.03 3.81 5.79
C LEU A 155 -6.60 4.50 4.49
N LEU A 156 -6.78 3.82 3.36
CA LEU A 156 -6.43 4.36 2.04
C LEU A 156 -7.33 5.54 1.64
N ASP A 157 -8.62 5.50 1.98
CA ASP A 157 -9.54 6.63 1.77
C ASP A 157 -9.12 7.86 2.59
N ASP A 158 -8.76 7.67 3.86
CA ASP A 158 -8.26 8.74 4.73
C ASP A 158 -6.98 9.34 4.18
N TRP A 159 -6.00 8.50 3.82
CA TRP A 159 -4.75 8.96 3.22
C TRP A 159 -4.97 9.77 1.94
N LEU A 160 -5.78 9.25 1.01
CA LEU A 160 -6.05 9.95 -0.25
C LEU A 160 -6.73 11.31 0.00
N ARG A 161 -7.68 11.37 0.94
CA ARG A 161 -8.37 12.60 1.31
C ARG A 161 -7.43 13.62 1.95
N ASP A 162 -6.53 13.17 2.81
CA ASP A 162 -5.67 14.04 3.60
C ASP A 162 -4.47 14.55 2.76
N ASP A 163 -3.95 13.73 1.86
CA ASP A 163 -2.82 14.10 1.01
C ASP A 163 -3.23 14.75 -0.32
N PHE A 164 -4.43 14.52 -0.81
CA PHE A 164 -4.88 15.00 -2.12
C PHE A 164 -6.28 15.65 -2.02
N PRO A 165 -6.43 16.92 -2.37
CA PRO A 165 -7.74 17.58 -2.37
C PRO A 165 -8.64 16.92 -3.43
N ARG A 166 -9.93 16.73 -3.08
CA ARG A 166 -10.90 16.22 -4.06
C ARG A 166 -10.98 17.14 -5.28
N GLN A 167 -10.99 16.53 -6.43
CA GLN A 167 -11.27 17.25 -7.67
C GLN A 167 -12.76 17.63 -7.70
N LYS A 168 -13.04 18.90 -8.03
CA LYS A 168 -14.40 19.44 -8.15
C LYS A 168 -14.99 19.08 -9.50
#